data_899eadeb6f20157f9fcc8bba328676c6
#
_entry.id   899eadeb6f20157f9fcc8bba328676c6
#
_cell.length_a   1.000
_cell.length_b   1.000
_cell.length_c   1.000
_cell.angle_alpha   90.00
_cell.angle_beta   90.00
_cell.angle_gamma   90.00
#
_symmetry.space_group_name_H-M   'P 1'
#
loop_
_entity.id
_entity.type
_entity.pdbx_description
1 polymer ?
#
loop_
_entity_poly.entity_id
_entity_poly.type
_entity_poly.pdbx_seq_one_letter_code
_entity_poly.pdbx_strand_id
1 'polypeptide(L)'
;MSTQDAGIETLETRVLLDGLTFPESPRWHGDRLWFSDMQAHRVMTVDLQGNAEVVVEIDDRPSGIGFLPDGTPLVVSADKRHVLRIENGRTTVHADLSSLAAEWLNDMVVDERGRAYVDVITHVAHPDVDEPIDRIACIEPDGSWRVAAEGVLRPNGIVITADGTTLIHATTRWRRLTAWTIEADGQLSGPRLWADTKRWTPDGICLDAEGAIWIGGLSKEHFVRVLPSGEFDRTVEVPGRWATACMLGGPNGRTLFMATAEHEAGRGYIETLEVDVPGAGRP
;
A
#
# COMPACT_ATOMS: atom_id res chain seq x y z
N MET A 1 5.09 -28.07 -9.51
CA MET A 1 6.07 -27.17 -8.88
C MET A 1 7.22 -26.97 -9.85
N SER A 2 7.49 -25.75 -10.29
CA SER A 2 8.63 -25.48 -11.14
C SER A 2 9.90 -25.49 -10.30
N THR A 3 11.05 -25.75 -10.92
CA THR A 3 12.36 -25.78 -10.27
C THR A 3 12.79 -24.43 -9.63
N GLN A 4 11.96 -23.38 -9.72
CA GLN A 4 12.17 -22.05 -9.14
C GLN A 4 11.60 -21.89 -7.72
N ASP A 5 10.79 -22.84 -7.22
CA ASP A 5 10.17 -22.78 -5.89
C ASP A 5 10.92 -23.62 -4.84
N ALA A 6 11.98 -24.33 -5.23
CA ALA A 6 12.79 -25.12 -4.31
C ALA A 6 13.64 -24.19 -3.45
N GLY A 7 13.23 -23.95 -2.20
CA GLY A 7 13.94 -23.15 -1.21
C GLY A 7 13.16 -21.96 -0.63
N ILE A 8 11.93 -21.70 -1.09
CA ILE A 8 11.07 -20.68 -0.51
C ILE A 8 10.39 -21.28 0.73
N GLU A 9 10.61 -20.67 1.89
CA GLU A 9 9.96 -21.06 3.13
C GLU A 9 8.51 -20.61 3.15
N THR A 10 7.58 -21.52 3.46
CA THR A 10 6.14 -21.20 3.64
C THR A 10 5.87 -21.03 5.13
N LEU A 11 5.25 -19.91 5.48
CA LEU A 11 4.95 -19.50 6.84
C LEU A 11 3.44 -19.58 7.13
N GLU A 12 3.06 -19.87 8.38
CA GLU A 12 1.67 -19.94 8.81
C GLU A 12 1.20 -18.62 9.45
N THR A 13 -0.03 -18.24 9.18
CA THR A 13 -0.66 -17.01 9.66
C THR A 13 -1.62 -17.24 10.83
N ARG A 14 -1.93 -16.17 11.55
CA ARG A 14 -3.00 -16.10 12.54
C ARG A 14 -3.94 -14.94 12.21
N VAL A 15 -5.26 -15.18 12.21
CA VAL A 15 -6.27 -14.12 12.12
C VAL A 15 -6.22 -13.27 13.38
N LEU A 16 -5.98 -11.98 13.24
CA LEU A 16 -6.03 -10.96 14.28
C LEU A 16 -7.42 -10.32 14.36
N LEU A 17 -8.02 -10.04 13.21
CA LEU A 17 -9.33 -9.41 13.10
C LEU A 17 -10.08 -9.99 11.89
N ASP A 18 -11.37 -10.26 12.08
CA ASP A 18 -12.32 -10.64 11.05
C ASP A 18 -13.50 -9.65 10.96
N GLY A 19 -14.53 -9.98 10.18
CA GLY A 19 -15.73 -9.14 10.06
C GLY A 19 -15.51 -7.85 9.26
N LEU A 20 -14.45 -7.79 8.49
CA LEU A 20 -14.17 -6.72 7.53
C LEU A 20 -14.80 -7.07 6.17
N THR A 21 -14.80 -6.10 5.26
CA THR A 21 -15.28 -6.29 3.89
C THR A 21 -14.12 -6.40 2.89
N PHE A 22 -13.30 -5.36 2.79
CA PHE A 22 -12.13 -5.32 1.91
C PHE A 22 -11.05 -4.43 2.55
N PRO A 23 -10.23 -4.98 3.48
CA PRO A 23 -9.19 -4.22 4.13
C PRO A 23 -8.03 -3.92 3.17
N GLU A 24 -7.53 -2.68 3.25
CA GLU A 24 -6.48 -2.13 2.40
C GLU A 24 -5.58 -1.14 3.13
N SER A 25 -4.43 -0.85 2.52
CA SER A 25 -3.49 0.20 2.94
C SER A 25 -3.16 0.16 4.44
N PRO A 26 -2.75 -1.00 4.98
CA PRO A 26 -2.38 -1.09 6.39
C PRO A 26 -1.16 -0.23 6.69
N ARG A 27 -1.18 0.49 7.83
CA ARG A 27 -0.07 1.32 8.33
C ARG A 27 0.05 1.15 9.85
N TRP A 28 1.25 0.89 10.34
CA TRP A 28 1.51 0.80 11.77
C TRP A 28 1.87 2.18 12.33
N HIS A 29 1.01 2.75 13.16
CA HIS A 29 1.22 4.06 13.75
C HIS A 29 0.61 4.15 15.15
N GLY A 30 1.34 4.73 16.12
CA GLY A 30 0.83 4.94 17.48
C GLY A 30 0.42 3.66 18.18
N ASP A 31 1.20 2.59 18.07
CA ASP A 31 0.96 1.26 18.65
C ASP A 31 -0.33 0.54 18.17
N ARG A 32 -0.87 0.98 17.03
CA ARG A 32 -2.02 0.35 16.38
C ARG A 32 -1.79 0.19 14.87
N LEU A 33 -2.41 -0.82 14.31
CA LEU A 33 -2.54 -0.93 12.85
C LEU A 33 -3.73 -0.08 12.40
N TRP A 34 -3.48 0.85 11.51
CA TRP A 34 -4.48 1.62 10.77
C TRP A 34 -4.73 0.94 9.43
N PHE A 35 -5.97 0.92 8.96
CA PHE A 35 -6.32 0.39 7.64
C PHE A 35 -7.65 0.95 7.16
N SER A 36 -7.84 0.92 5.84
CA SER A 36 -9.09 1.23 5.18
C SER A 36 -9.91 -0.05 5.01
N ASP A 37 -11.15 -0.09 5.52
CA ASP A 37 -12.12 -1.11 5.14
C ASP A 37 -12.98 -0.54 4.00
N MET A 38 -12.46 -0.70 2.77
CA MET A 38 -12.86 0.06 1.59
C MET A 38 -14.35 -0.04 1.28
N GLN A 39 -14.90 -1.26 1.25
CA GLN A 39 -16.30 -1.50 0.89
C GLN A 39 -17.26 -1.17 2.04
N ALA A 40 -16.76 -1.07 3.27
CA ALA A 40 -17.52 -0.61 4.43
C ALA A 40 -17.39 0.91 4.65
N HIS A 41 -16.68 1.63 3.78
CA HIS A 41 -16.56 3.09 3.79
C HIS A 41 -16.03 3.66 5.11
N ARG A 42 -15.06 2.98 5.73
CA ARG A 42 -14.53 3.37 7.05
C ARG A 42 -13.01 3.20 7.14
N VAL A 43 -12.38 4.07 7.91
CA VAL A 43 -11.00 3.90 8.39
C VAL A 43 -11.05 3.34 9.79
N MET A 44 -10.24 2.33 10.04
CA MET A 44 -10.22 1.60 11.29
C MET A 44 -8.81 1.50 11.86
N THR A 45 -8.76 1.20 13.17
CA THR A 45 -7.54 0.75 13.82
C THR A 45 -7.78 -0.57 14.56
N VAL A 46 -6.72 -1.35 14.73
CA VAL A 46 -6.71 -2.54 15.59
C VAL A 46 -5.41 -2.63 16.37
N ASP A 47 -5.48 -3.03 17.64
CA ASP A 47 -4.31 -3.33 18.45
C ASP A 47 -3.87 -4.81 18.30
N LEU A 48 -2.76 -5.19 18.92
CA LEU A 48 -2.24 -6.56 18.88
C LEU A 48 -3.13 -7.60 19.60
N GLN A 49 -4.11 -7.15 20.36
CA GLN A 49 -5.09 -7.99 21.04
C GLN A 49 -6.36 -8.20 20.21
N GLY A 50 -6.47 -7.54 19.05
CA GLY A 50 -7.65 -7.61 18.18
C GLY A 50 -8.76 -6.61 18.56
N ASN A 51 -8.50 -5.65 19.46
CA ASN A 51 -9.48 -4.61 19.78
C ASN A 51 -9.50 -3.58 18.65
N ALA A 52 -10.56 -3.61 17.85
CA ALA A 52 -10.73 -2.74 16.69
C ALA A 52 -11.65 -1.56 17.02
N GLU A 53 -11.35 -0.42 16.37
CA GLU A 53 -12.11 0.83 16.51
C GLU A 53 -12.31 1.47 15.13
N VAL A 54 -13.49 2.03 14.88
CA VAL A 54 -13.75 2.90 13.74
C VAL A 54 -13.23 4.31 14.08
N VAL A 55 -12.26 4.77 13.30
CA VAL A 55 -11.71 6.12 13.45
C VAL A 55 -12.63 7.16 12.81
N VAL A 56 -13.10 6.85 11.59
CA VAL A 56 -14.02 7.71 10.84
C VAL A 56 -14.75 6.89 9.77
N GLU A 57 -16.02 7.24 9.53
CA GLU A 57 -16.76 6.82 8.33
C GLU A 57 -16.63 7.90 7.26
N ILE A 58 -16.48 7.49 6.01
CA ILE A 58 -16.27 8.39 4.85
C ILE A 58 -17.40 8.14 3.86
N ASP A 59 -18.04 9.21 3.39
CA ASP A 59 -19.05 9.12 2.31
C ASP A 59 -18.36 8.93 0.94
N ASP A 60 -17.47 7.93 0.89
CA ASP A 60 -16.71 7.47 -0.27
C ASP A 60 -15.93 6.22 0.11
N ARG A 61 -15.23 5.63 -0.84
CA ARG A 61 -14.36 4.48 -0.67
C ARG A 61 -12.97 4.96 -0.15
N PRO A 62 -12.61 4.70 1.13
CA PRO A 62 -11.26 4.99 1.60
C PRO A 62 -10.26 4.02 0.97
N SER A 63 -9.05 4.50 0.67
CA SER A 63 -7.96 3.68 0.15
C SER A 63 -6.66 4.01 0.89
N GLY A 64 -5.63 4.55 0.21
CA GLY A 64 -4.33 4.86 0.78
C GLY A 64 -4.39 5.65 2.09
N ILE A 65 -3.56 5.25 3.07
CA ILE A 65 -3.39 5.96 4.34
C ILE A 65 -1.94 6.42 4.47
N GLY A 66 -1.72 7.59 5.03
CA GLY A 66 -0.41 8.12 5.40
C GLY A 66 -0.51 9.04 6.60
N PHE A 67 0.64 9.45 7.14
CA PHE A 67 0.70 10.33 8.30
C PHE A 67 1.60 11.51 8.03
N LEU A 68 1.11 12.70 8.29
CA LEU A 68 1.94 13.91 8.30
C LEU A 68 2.98 13.82 9.45
N PRO A 69 4.08 14.60 9.39
CA PRO A 69 5.11 14.56 10.43
C PRO A 69 4.60 14.88 11.85
N ASP A 70 3.49 15.58 11.97
CA ASP A 70 2.83 15.87 13.25
C ASP A 70 1.92 14.72 13.75
N GLY A 71 1.85 13.62 13.00
CA GLY A 71 1.02 12.46 13.29
C GLY A 71 -0.42 12.57 12.78
N THR A 72 -0.79 13.64 12.09
CA THR A 72 -2.13 13.78 11.51
C THR A 72 -2.34 12.74 10.39
N PRO A 73 -3.39 11.91 10.48
CA PRO A 73 -3.67 10.94 9.44
C PRO A 73 -4.23 11.60 8.18
N LEU A 74 -3.75 11.15 7.05
CA LEU A 74 -4.32 11.39 5.73
C LEU A 74 -4.96 10.11 5.19
N VAL A 75 -6.06 10.23 4.46
CA VAL A 75 -6.70 9.11 3.77
C VAL A 75 -7.15 9.50 2.38
N VAL A 76 -6.95 8.61 1.44
CA VAL A 76 -7.48 8.75 0.08
C VAL A 76 -8.97 8.47 0.07
N SER A 77 -9.76 9.40 -0.46
CA SER A 77 -11.17 9.28 -0.87
C SER A 77 -11.16 8.96 -2.37
N ALA A 78 -11.26 7.67 -2.68
CA ALA A 78 -10.86 7.15 -3.99
C ALA A 78 -11.70 7.70 -5.14
N ASP A 79 -13.02 7.55 -5.07
CA ASP A 79 -13.93 7.90 -6.18
C ASP A 79 -14.16 9.41 -6.28
N LYS A 80 -14.13 10.13 -5.16
CA LYS A 80 -14.17 11.61 -5.13
C LYS A 80 -12.84 12.23 -5.53
N ARG A 81 -11.76 11.45 -5.53
CA ARG A 81 -10.41 11.87 -5.91
C ARG A 81 -9.87 12.99 -5.01
N HIS A 82 -10.13 12.85 -3.72
CA HIS A 82 -9.59 13.73 -2.69
C HIS A 82 -8.57 13.01 -1.80
N VAL A 83 -7.67 13.76 -1.21
CA VAL A 83 -6.96 13.34 0.00
C VAL A 83 -7.56 14.11 1.16
N LEU A 84 -7.99 13.39 2.19
CA LEU A 84 -8.66 13.94 3.36
C LEU A 84 -7.74 13.90 4.57
N ARG A 85 -7.79 14.93 5.42
CA ARG A 85 -7.24 14.92 6.79
C ARG A 85 -8.29 14.37 7.74
N ILE A 86 -7.85 13.57 8.70
CA ILE A 86 -8.70 13.07 9.78
C ILE A 86 -8.34 13.80 11.07
N GLU A 87 -9.27 14.54 11.64
CA GLU A 87 -9.10 15.25 12.90
C GLU A 87 -10.37 15.11 13.76
N ASN A 88 -10.21 14.64 15.00
CA ASN A 88 -11.32 14.48 15.96
C ASN A 88 -12.52 13.69 15.39
N GLY A 89 -12.26 12.60 14.66
CA GLY A 89 -13.29 11.74 14.06
C GLY A 89 -14.04 12.38 12.88
N ARG A 90 -13.48 13.43 12.28
CA ARG A 90 -14.03 14.12 11.11
C ARG A 90 -13.01 14.23 10.01
N THR A 91 -13.49 14.39 8.79
CA THR A 91 -12.65 14.60 7.61
C THR A 91 -12.79 16.01 7.07
N THR A 92 -11.67 16.56 6.57
CA THR A 92 -11.62 17.78 5.78
C THR A 92 -10.78 17.53 4.53
N VAL A 93 -11.10 18.18 3.42
CA VAL A 93 -10.31 18.04 2.18
C VAL A 93 -8.94 18.67 2.40
N HIS A 94 -7.89 17.86 2.29
CA HIS A 94 -6.50 18.31 2.28
C HIS A 94 -6.06 18.69 0.88
N ALA A 95 -6.39 17.85 -0.12
CA ALA A 95 -6.14 18.13 -1.53
C ALA A 95 -7.28 17.60 -2.40
N ASP A 96 -7.64 18.36 -3.43
CA ASP A 96 -8.63 17.99 -4.44
C ASP A 96 -7.90 17.72 -5.76
N LEU A 97 -7.86 16.44 -6.18
CA LEU A 97 -7.25 15.96 -7.41
C LEU A 97 -8.30 15.61 -8.49
N SER A 98 -9.55 16.01 -8.31
CA SER A 98 -10.65 15.65 -9.22
C SER A 98 -10.42 16.12 -10.66
N SER A 99 -9.63 17.20 -10.84
CA SER A 99 -9.25 17.71 -12.16
C SER A 99 -8.16 16.88 -12.85
N LEU A 100 -7.40 16.07 -12.10
CA LEU A 100 -6.29 15.25 -12.62
C LEU A 100 -6.72 13.83 -12.96
N ALA A 101 -7.51 13.21 -12.10
CA ALA A 101 -7.87 11.81 -12.21
C ALA A 101 -9.23 11.64 -12.88
N ALA A 102 -9.30 10.80 -13.91
CA ALA A 102 -10.55 10.45 -14.56
C ALA A 102 -11.31 9.34 -13.83
N GLU A 103 -10.60 8.43 -13.17
CA GLU A 103 -11.14 7.23 -12.52
C GLU A 103 -11.15 7.36 -10.98
N TRP A 104 -10.06 6.99 -10.33
CA TRP A 104 -9.93 7.05 -8.87
C TRP A 104 -8.48 7.26 -8.43
N LEU A 105 -8.30 7.59 -7.15
CA LEU A 105 -7.02 7.53 -6.45
C LEU A 105 -6.88 6.18 -5.75
N ASN A 106 -5.63 5.69 -5.54
CA ASN A 106 -5.40 4.40 -4.92
C ASN A 106 -4.54 4.50 -3.66
N ASP A 107 -3.33 3.94 -3.66
CA ASP A 107 -2.47 3.95 -2.46
C ASP A 107 -1.71 5.28 -2.30
N MET A 108 -1.11 5.46 -1.12
CA MET A 108 -0.41 6.68 -0.74
C MET A 108 0.73 6.38 0.24
N VAL A 109 1.82 7.17 0.13
CA VAL A 109 2.89 7.23 1.14
C VAL A 109 3.23 8.69 1.43
N VAL A 110 3.62 9.00 2.68
CA VAL A 110 4.03 10.36 3.08
C VAL A 110 5.52 10.36 3.44
N ASP A 111 6.28 11.34 2.92
CA ASP A 111 7.69 11.50 3.25
C ASP A 111 7.92 12.32 4.54
N GLU A 112 9.18 12.43 4.97
CA GLU A 112 9.56 13.19 6.18
C GLU A 112 9.25 14.67 6.12
N ARG A 113 9.07 15.22 4.92
CA ARG A 113 8.73 16.64 4.71
C ARG A 113 7.22 16.86 4.71
N GLY A 114 6.42 15.78 4.85
CA GLY A 114 4.97 15.82 4.80
C GLY A 114 4.39 15.83 3.38
N ARG A 115 5.20 15.53 2.37
CA ARG A 115 4.70 15.38 0.99
C ARG A 115 4.08 14.01 0.83
N ALA A 116 2.83 13.98 0.37
CA ALA A 116 2.13 12.74 0.07
C ALA A 116 2.27 12.39 -1.42
N TYR A 117 2.74 11.19 -1.71
CA TYR A 117 2.75 10.62 -3.05
C TYR A 117 1.55 9.69 -3.20
N VAL A 118 0.70 9.96 -4.17
CA VAL A 118 -0.59 9.30 -4.34
C VAL A 118 -0.71 8.73 -5.73
N ASP A 119 -1.15 7.49 -5.81
CA ASP A 119 -1.46 6.82 -7.07
C ASP A 119 -2.71 7.42 -7.71
N VAL A 120 -2.59 7.82 -8.98
CA VAL A 120 -3.65 8.43 -9.77
C VAL A 120 -3.99 7.53 -10.95
N ILE A 121 -5.12 6.87 -10.86
CA ILE A 121 -5.61 5.98 -11.91
C ILE A 121 -6.42 6.81 -12.92
N THR A 122 -5.84 7.07 -14.08
CA THR A 122 -6.44 7.88 -15.14
C THR A 122 -6.92 7.05 -16.32
N HIS A 123 -6.61 5.75 -16.33
CA HIS A 123 -6.92 4.82 -17.40
C HIS A 123 -7.57 3.55 -16.87
N VAL A 124 -8.79 3.26 -17.32
CA VAL A 124 -9.37 1.93 -17.16
C VAL A 124 -8.58 0.98 -18.06
N ALA A 125 -8.17 -0.16 -17.54
CA ALA A 125 -7.46 -1.17 -18.31
C ALA A 125 -8.28 -1.57 -19.54
N HIS A 126 -7.98 -0.97 -20.68
CA HIS A 126 -8.50 -1.39 -21.96
C HIS A 126 -7.46 -2.29 -22.62
N PRO A 127 -7.85 -3.47 -23.15
CA PRO A 127 -6.90 -4.41 -23.74
C PRO A 127 -6.09 -3.82 -24.91
N ASP A 128 -6.61 -2.79 -25.55
CA ASP A 128 -6.03 -2.20 -26.75
C ASP A 128 -5.22 -0.92 -26.52
N VAL A 129 -4.99 -0.52 -25.26
CA VAL A 129 -4.15 0.65 -24.94
C VAL A 129 -2.73 0.18 -24.63
N ASP A 130 -1.82 0.49 -25.54
CA ASP A 130 -0.42 0.06 -25.45
C ASP A 130 0.44 0.95 -24.54
N GLU A 131 0.02 2.19 -24.27
CA GLU A 131 0.82 3.15 -23.50
C GLU A 131 0.25 3.41 -22.10
N PRO A 132 1.09 3.40 -21.06
CA PRO A 132 0.69 3.74 -19.70
C PRO A 132 0.41 5.23 -19.55
N ILE A 133 -0.74 5.57 -19.02
CA ILE A 133 -1.16 6.96 -18.79
C ILE A 133 -1.44 7.32 -17.34
N ASP A 134 -1.42 6.33 -16.45
CA ASP A 134 -1.55 6.56 -15.01
C ASP A 134 -0.37 7.37 -14.46
N ARG A 135 -0.55 7.97 -13.29
CA ARG A 135 0.37 8.94 -12.72
C ARG A 135 0.61 8.69 -11.25
N ILE A 136 1.65 9.33 -10.71
CA ILE A 136 1.82 9.57 -9.28
C ILE A 136 1.78 11.08 -9.07
N ALA A 137 0.89 11.54 -8.20
CA ALA A 137 0.82 12.93 -7.77
C ALA A 137 1.67 13.12 -6.50
N CYS A 138 2.31 14.29 -6.38
CA CYS A 138 2.93 14.77 -5.15
C CYS A 138 2.07 15.91 -4.59
N ILE A 139 1.63 15.76 -3.34
CA ILE A 139 0.83 16.74 -2.60
C ILE A 139 1.73 17.33 -1.51
N GLU A 140 1.85 18.66 -1.49
CA GLU A 140 2.59 19.39 -0.47
C GLU A 140 1.81 19.45 0.86
N PRO A 141 2.47 19.74 1.99
CA PRO A 141 1.81 19.87 3.28
C PRO A 141 0.68 20.92 3.33
N ASP A 142 0.68 21.89 2.44
CA ASP A 142 -0.36 22.92 2.32
C ASP A 142 -1.56 22.48 1.45
N GLY A 143 -1.52 21.25 0.90
CA GLY A 143 -2.55 20.69 0.03
C GLY A 143 -2.41 21.04 -1.45
N SER A 144 -1.44 21.87 -1.83
CA SER A 144 -1.12 22.08 -3.25
C SER A 144 -0.51 20.80 -3.84
N TRP A 145 -0.77 20.53 -5.12
CA TRP A 145 -0.31 19.30 -5.73
C TRP A 145 0.21 19.50 -7.17
N ARG A 146 1.00 18.53 -7.61
CA ARG A 146 1.50 18.41 -8.98
C ARG A 146 1.66 16.94 -9.38
N VAL A 147 1.79 16.68 -10.65
CA VAL A 147 2.20 15.36 -11.15
C VAL A 147 3.69 15.16 -10.86
N ALA A 148 4.04 14.13 -10.11
CA ALA A 148 5.42 13.77 -9.79
C ALA A 148 6.01 12.76 -10.79
N ALA A 149 5.18 11.86 -11.34
CA ALA A 149 5.56 10.92 -12.38
C ALA A 149 4.40 10.61 -13.31
N GLU A 150 4.71 10.38 -14.58
CA GLU A 150 3.79 9.92 -15.62
C GLU A 150 4.25 8.59 -16.21
N GLY A 151 3.40 7.94 -16.99
CA GLY A 151 3.75 6.70 -17.68
C GLY A 151 3.78 5.48 -16.76
N VAL A 152 3.03 5.52 -15.68
CA VAL A 152 2.79 4.37 -14.79
C VAL A 152 1.52 3.67 -15.24
N LEU A 153 1.47 2.35 -15.12
CA LEU A 153 0.27 1.59 -15.46
C LEU A 153 -0.20 0.77 -14.26
N ARG A 154 -1.41 1.07 -13.77
CA ARG A 154 -1.99 0.44 -12.57
C ARG A 154 -1.01 0.50 -11.40
N PRO A 155 -0.59 1.71 -10.99
CA PRO A 155 0.18 1.86 -9.78
C PRO A 155 -0.62 1.36 -8.59
N ASN A 156 0.06 0.76 -7.64
CA ASN A 156 -0.50 0.20 -6.42
C ASN A 156 0.52 0.39 -5.28
N GLY A 157 0.60 -0.47 -4.31
CA GLY A 157 1.41 -0.32 -3.13
C GLY A 157 2.69 0.51 -3.33
N ILE A 158 2.92 1.46 -2.48
CA ILE A 158 3.96 2.49 -2.62
C ILE A 158 4.72 2.64 -1.30
N VAL A 159 6.05 2.68 -1.36
CA VAL A 159 6.93 2.86 -0.20
C VAL A 159 8.06 3.83 -0.51
N ILE A 160 8.64 4.43 0.53
CA ILE A 160 9.85 5.24 0.45
C ILE A 160 10.95 4.55 1.26
N THR A 161 12.17 4.48 0.70
CA THR A 161 13.33 3.93 1.41
C THR A 161 13.65 4.71 2.69
N ALA A 162 14.27 4.05 3.66
CA ALA A 162 14.54 4.64 4.98
C ALA A 162 15.37 5.94 4.92
N ASP A 163 16.21 6.10 3.90
CA ASP A 163 17.00 7.32 3.66
C ASP A 163 16.19 8.45 2.97
N GLY A 164 14.93 8.19 2.60
CA GLY A 164 14.04 9.15 1.98
C GLY A 164 14.38 9.52 0.53
N THR A 165 15.30 8.81 -0.11
CA THR A 165 15.81 9.17 -1.44
C THR A 165 15.15 8.46 -2.61
N THR A 166 14.52 7.33 -2.33
CA THR A 166 13.93 6.46 -3.37
C THR A 166 12.49 6.13 -3.03
N LEU A 167 11.60 6.35 -3.98
CA LEU A 167 10.24 5.85 -3.95
C LEU A 167 10.17 4.57 -4.80
N ILE A 168 9.55 3.52 -4.25
CA ILE A 168 9.32 2.27 -4.96
C ILE A 168 7.82 2.02 -4.99
N HIS A 169 7.29 1.74 -6.17
CA HIS A 169 5.88 1.40 -6.31
C HIS A 169 5.68 0.07 -7.05
N ALA A 170 4.60 -0.60 -6.70
CA ALA A 170 4.11 -1.76 -7.40
C ALA A 170 3.41 -1.36 -8.70
N THR A 171 3.61 -2.10 -9.76
CA THR A 171 2.87 -1.98 -11.00
C THR A 171 2.17 -3.31 -11.27
N THR A 172 0.94 -3.43 -10.82
CA THR A 172 0.17 -4.69 -10.78
C THR A 172 0.11 -5.35 -12.15
N ARG A 173 -0.28 -4.60 -13.17
CA ARG A 173 -0.44 -5.13 -14.54
C ARG A 173 0.88 -5.57 -15.17
N TRP A 174 1.96 -4.86 -14.91
CA TRP A 174 3.28 -5.19 -15.46
C TRP A 174 4.08 -6.14 -14.60
N ARG A 175 3.55 -6.55 -13.44
CA ARG A 175 4.16 -7.49 -12.52
C ARG A 175 5.59 -7.12 -12.16
N ARG A 176 5.77 -5.88 -11.72
CA ARG A 176 7.09 -5.38 -11.35
C ARG A 176 7.01 -4.34 -10.24
N LEU A 177 8.13 -4.14 -9.59
CA LEU A 177 8.40 -3.00 -8.74
C LEU A 177 9.30 -2.03 -9.49
N THR A 178 8.95 -0.74 -9.47
CA THR A 178 9.70 0.33 -10.13
C THR A 178 10.19 1.31 -9.08
N ALA A 179 11.47 1.64 -9.11
CA ALA A 179 12.08 2.61 -8.24
C ALA A 179 12.29 3.95 -8.97
N TRP A 180 12.10 5.05 -8.23
CA TRP A 180 12.29 6.42 -8.66
C TRP A 180 13.19 7.16 -7.70
N THR A 181 14.00 8.07 -8.18
CA THR A 181 14.71 9.02 -7.32
C THR A 181 13.75 10.14 -6.92
N ILE A 182 13.69 10.44 -5.62
CA ILE A 182 12.93 11.59 -5.10
C ILE A 182 13.84 12.80 -5.15
N GLU A 183 13.51 13.76 -5.99
CA GLU A 183 14.27 15.00 -6.12
C GLU A 183 13.99 15.96 -4.94
N ALA A 184 14.82 16.96 -4.77
CA ALA A 184 14.69 17.91 -3.65
C ALA A 184 13.34 18.64 -3.63
N ASP A 185 12.76 18.89 -4.79
CA ASP A 185 11.44 19.49 -4.96
C ASP A 185 10.28 18.47 -4.91
N GLY A 186 10.57 17.18 -4.73
CA GLY A 186 9.58 16.11 -4.71
C GLY A 186 9.19 15.54 -6.07
N GLN A 187 9.81 16.02 -7.17
CA GLN A 187 9.65 15.38 -8.47
C GLN A 187 10.26 13.97 -8.42
N LEU A 188 9.66 13.03 -9.14
CA LEU A 188 10.19 11.68 -9.30
C LEU A 188 10.94 11.58 -10.63
N SER A 189 12.18 11.12 -10.59
CA SER A 189 13.05 11.00 -11.76
C SER A 189 13.72 9.64 -11.87
N GLY A 190 14.34 9.35 -13.01
CA GLY A 190 15.15 8.17 -13.24
C GLY A 190 14.44 6.85 -12.95
N PRO A 191 13.27 6.55 -13.57
CA PRO A 191 12.58 5.28 -13.34
C PRO A 191 13.48 4.10 -13.72
N ARG A 192 13.56 3.12 -12.79
CA ARG A 192 14.34 1.91 -12.98
C ARG A 192 13.63 0.69 -12.44
N LEU A 193 13.82 -0.44 -13.09
CA LEU A 193 13.32 -1.69 -12.58
C LEU A 193 13.98 -1.98 -11.22
N TRP A 194 13.17 -2.12 -10.15
CA TRP A 194 13.64 -2.57 -8.86
C TRP A 194 13.61 -4.11 -8.80
N ALA A 195 12.47 -4.72 -9.18
CA ALA A 195 12.34 -6.17 -9.34
C ALA A 195 11.26 -6.53 -10.36
N ASP A 196 11.46 -7.62 -11.10
CA ASP A 196 10.43 -8.32 -11.84
C ASP A 196 9.73 -9.32 -10.90
N THR A 197 8.45 -9.09 -10.61
CA THR A 197 7.66 -9.96 -9.74
C THR A 197 7.15 -11.21 -10.44
N LYS A 198 7.49 -11.41 -11.71
CA LYS A 198 7.25 -12.63 -12.50
C LYS A 198 5.76 -13.04 -12.52
N ARG A 199 5.42 -14.10 -11.79
CA ARG A 199 4.05 -14.60 -11.72
C ARG A 199 3.15 -13.84 -10.74
N TRP A 200 3.76 -13.08 -9.81
CA TRP A 200 3.03 -12.36 -8.79
C TRP A 200 2.48 -11.05 -9.32
N THR A 201 1.21 -10.77 -9.04
CA THR A 201 0.57 -9.49 -9.36
C THR A 201 0.65 -8.59 -8.13
N PRO A 202 1.70 -7.76 -8.01
CA PRO A 202 1.94 -6.99 -6.79
C PRO A 202 0.81 -6.00 -6.56
N ASP A 203 0.33 -5.96 -5.32
CA ASP A 203 -0.70 -5.05 -4.82
C ASP A 203 -0.10 -4.16 -3.73
N GLY A 204 -0.63 -4.10 -2.52
CA GLY A 204 0.00 -3.38 -1.42
C GLY A 204 1.35 -3.96 -1.02
N ILE A 205 2.30 -3.11 -0.66
CA ILE A 205 3.69 -3.49 -0.35
C ILE A 205 4.18 -2.84 0.94
N CYS A 206 5.18 -3.46 1.59
CA CYS A 206 5.91 -2.82 2.68
C CYS A 206 7.41 -3.15 2.63
N LEU A 207 8.23 -2.24 3.13
CA LEU A 207 9.70 -2.31 3.13
C LEU A 207 10.21 -2.81 4.48
N ASP A 208 11.18 -3.72 4.45
CA ASP A 208 11.89 -4.17 5.65
C ASP A 208 13.25 -3.50 5.83
N ALA A 209 13.88 -3.73 7.00
CA ALA A 209 15.16 -3.11 7.37
C ALA A 209 16.37 -3.62 6.57
N GLU A 210 16.25 -4.73 5.85
CA GLU A 210 17.27 -5.23 4.92
C GLU A 210 17.07 -4.68 3.50
N GLY A 211 16.05 -3.86 3.29
CA GLY A 211 15.69 -3.30 2.00
C GLY A 211 14.92 -4.27 1.10
N ALA A 212 14.46 -5.41 1.63
CA ALA A 212 13.56 -6.28 0.91
C ALA A 212 12.11 -5.77 1.00
N ILE A 213 11.28 -6.18 0.05
CA ILE A 213 9.89 -5.75 -0.03
C ILE A 213 8.96 -6.95 0.07
N TRP A 214 8.05 -6.91 1.04
CA TRP A 214 6.91 -7.79 1.06
C TRP A 214 5.84 -7.26 0.12
N ILE A 215 5.29 -8.13 -0.72
CA ILE A 215 4.22 -7.81 -1.67
C ILE A 215 2.98 -8.65 -1.38
N GLY A 216 1.81 -8.05 -1.42
CA GLY A 216 0.55 -8.77 -1.62
C GLY A 216 0.50 -9.26 -3.07
N GLY A 217 0.41 -10.55 -3.28
CA GLY A 217 0.37 -11.15 -4.62
C GLY A 217 -1.05 -11.31 -5.14
N LEU A 218 -1.90 -10.32 -4.91
CA LEU A 218 -3.36 -10.19 -5.14
C LEU A 218 -4.06 -11.49 -5.58
N SER A 219 -3.99 -11.80 -6.86
CA SER A 219 -4.70 -12.95 -7.49
C SER A 219 -4.03 -14.30 -7.30
N LYS A 220 -2.97 -14.39 -6.49
CA LYS A 220 -2.19 -15.63 -6.28
C LYS A 220 -2.26 -16.17 -4.86
N GLU A 221 -3.09 -15.55 -4.01
CA GLU A 221 -3.34 -16.03 -2.64
C GLU A 221 -2.05 -16.12 -1.79
N HIS A 222 -1.09 -15.22 -2.04
CA HIS A 222 0.20 -15.25 -1.36
C HIS A 222 0.72 -13.85 -1.04
N PHE A 223 1.37 -13.73 0.10
CA PHE A 223 2.36 -12.67 0.32
C PHE A 223 3.75 -13.22 0.05
N VAL A 224 4.60 -12.39 -0.53
CA VAL A 224 5.93 -12.83 -0.95
C VAL A 224 6.97 -11.77 -0.60
N ARG A 225 8.09 -12.19 -0.04
CA ARG A 225 9.24 -11.33 0.22
C ARG A 225 10.20 -11.33 -0.98
N VAL A 226 10.47 -10.14 -1.49
CA VAL A 226 11.35 -9.89 -2.64
C VAL A 226 12.61 -9.21 -2.17
N LEU A 227 13.75 -9.82 -2.38
CA LEU A 227 15.06 -9.27 -2.03
C LEU A 227 15.49 -8.16 -2.99
N PRO A 228 16.43 -7.26 -2.61
CA PRO A 228 16.99 -6.26 -3.53
C PRO A 228 17.66 -6.88 -4.78
N SER A 229 18.05 -8.16 -4.73
CA SER A 229 18.52 -8.92 -5.89
C SER A 229 17.43 -9.29 -6.89
N GLY A 230 16.14 -9.10 -6.53
CA GLY A 230 14.98 -9.58 -7.29
C GLY A 230 14.65 -11.06 -7.05
N GLU A 231 15.32 -11.71 -6.12
CA GLU A 231 14.99 -13.08 -5.70
C GLU A 231 13.87 -13.09 -4.66
N PHE A 232 13.18 -14.23 -4.56
CA PHE A 232 12.11 -14.46 -3.59
C PHE A 232 12.62 -15.46 -2.55
N ASP A 233 12.52 -15.14 -1.26
CA ASP A 233 13.04 -16.02 -0.21
C ASP A 233 11.99 -16.49 0.80
N ARG A 234 10.84 -15.80 0.89
CA ARG A 234 9.73 -16.17 1.79
C ARG A 234 8.40 -16.08 1.06
N THR A 235 7.47 -16.92 1.45
CA THR A 235 6.08 -16.86 0.99
C THR A 235 5.12 -17.22 2.12
N VAL A 236 3.94 -16.61 2.09
CA VAL A 236 2.84 -16.87 3.01
C VAL A 236 1.61 -17.16 2.18
N GLU A 237 1.03 -18.35 2.34
CA GLU A 237 -0.19 -18.74 1.63
C GLU A 237 -1.43 -18.28 2.40
N VAL A 238 -2.42 -17.75 1.68
CA VAL A 238 -3.73 -17.33 2.19
C VAL A 238 -4.84 -17.91 1.33
N PRO A 239 -5.05 -19.24 1.37
CA PRO A 239 -5.92 -19.95 0.44
C PRO A 239 -7.35 -19.40 0.41
N GLY A 240 -7.91 -19.23 -0.79
CA GLY A 240 -9.27 -18.72 -0.99
C GLY A 240 -9.42 -17.22 -0.81
N ARG A 241 -8.32 -16.49 -0.63
CA ARG A 241 -8.32 -15.04 -0.37
C ARG A 241 -7.37 -14.29 -1.28
N TRP A 242 -7.75 -13.09 -1.65
CA TRP A 242 -6.83 -12.12 -2.21
C TRP A 242 -5.85 -11.65 -1.14
N ALA A 243 -4.57 -11.62 -1.47
CA ALA A 243 -3.52 -11.00 -0.67
C ALA A 243 -3.41 -9.54 -1.10
N THR A 244 -4.12 -8.63 -0.43
CA THR A 244 -4.28 -7.25 -0.90
C THR A 244 -3.10 -6.37 -0.48
N ALA A 245 -2.83 -6.24 0.79
CA ALA A 245 -1.76 -5.35 1.27
C ALA A 245 -1.10 -5.89 2.55
N CYS A 246 0.11 -5.41 2.83
CA CYS A 246 0.83 -5.79 4.03
C CYS A 246 1.56 -4.61 4.67
N MET A 247 1.88 -4.76 5.96
CA MET A 247 2.65 -3.78 6.74
C MET A 247 3.44 -4.48 7.84
N LEU A 248 4.68 -4.08 8.03
CA LEU A 248 5.50 -4.49 9.16
C LEU A 248 5.33 -3.51 10.34
N GLY A 249 5.07 -4.04 11.52
CA GLY A 249 4.82 -3.24 12.70
C GLY A 249 4.99 -4.02 14.00
N GLY A 250 4.26 -3.61 15.03
CA GLY A 250 4.41 -4.15 16.37
C GLY A 250 5.57 -3.52 17.14
N PRO A 251 5.72 -3.82 18.45
CA PRO A 251 6.69 -3.17 19.32
C PRO A 251 8.16 -3.34 18.88
N ASN A 252 8.45 -4.44 18.19
CA ASN A 252 9.79 -4.76 17.67
C ASN A 252 9.88 -4.60 16.13
N GLY A 253 8.81 -4.16 15.48
CA GLY A 253 8.72 -4.02 14.02
C GLY A 253 8.66 -5.34 13.25
N ARG A 254 8.47 -6.49 13.93
CA ARG A 254 8.57 -7.84 13.34
C ARG A 254 7.23 -8.53 13.11
N THR A 255 6.13 -7.90 13.47
CA THR A 255 4.81 -8.43 13.14
C THR A 255 4.45 -8.01 11.71
N LEU A 256 4.37 -8.97 10.80
CA LEU A 256 3.82 -8.76 9.46
C LEU A 256 2.29 -8.81 9.56
N PHE A 257 1.65 -7.68 9.35
CA PHE A 257 0.20 -7.57 9.19
C PHE A 257 -0.15 -7.73 7.73
N MET A 258 -1.16 -8.54 7.45
CA MET A 258 -1.62 -8.88 6.11
C MET A 258 -3.10 -8.62 6.01
N ALA A 259 -3.49 -7.77 5.07
CA ALA A 259 -4.88 -7.53 4.70
C ALA A 259 -5.27 -8.55 3.63
N THR A 260 -6.37 -9.27 3.86
CA THR A 260 -6.87 -10.29 2.93
C THR A 260 -8.38 -10.19 2.77
N ALA A 261 -8.90 -10.61 1.61
CA ALA A 261 -10.33 -10.63 1.33
C ALA A 261 -10.71 -11.90 0.57
N GLU A 262 -11.84 -12.53 0.95
CA GLU A 262 -12.37 -13.69 0.23
C GLU A 262 -12.81 -13.31 -1.19
N HIS A 263 -12.61 -14.22 -2.14
CA HIS A 263 -12.88 -13.95 -3.56
C HIS A 263 -14.36 -13.65 -3.86
N GLU A 264 -15.28 -14.26 -3.11
CA GLU A 264 -16.71 -14.22 -3.46
C GLU A 264 -17.60 -13.61 -2.37
N ALA A 265 -17.12 -13.49 -1.13
CA ALA A 265 -18.01 -13.31 0.02
C ALA A 265 -18.03 -11.91 0.60
N GLY A 266 -17.21 -10.97 0.11
CA GLY A 266 -17.10 -9.64 0.72
C GLY A 266 -16.71 -9.72 2.21
N ARG A 267 -15.90 -10.70 2.57
CA ARG A 267 -15.33 -10.87 3.91
C ARG A 267 -13.84 -10.66 3.87
N GLY A 268 -13.36 -9.75 4.72
CA GLY A 268 -11.97 -9.40 4.85
C GLY A 268 -11.41 -9.69 6.24
N TYR A 269 -10.09 -9.81 6.31
CA TYR A 269 -9.37 -10.15 7.52
C TYR A 269 -8.08 -9.34 7.63
N ILE A 270 -7.64 -9.09 8.85
CA ILE A 270 -6.26 -8.78 9.17
C ILE A 270 -5.63 -10.03 9.78
N GLU A 271 -4.60 -10.52 9.13
CA GLU A 271 -3.82 -11.67 9.60
C GLU A 271 -2.43 -11.21 10.03
N THR A 272 -1.78 -11.98 10.89
CA THR A 272 -0.44 -11.67 11.39
C THR A 272 0.45 -12.90 11.41
N LEU A 273 1.73 -12.64 11.28
CA LEU A 273 2.79 -13.59 11.60
C LEU A 273 4.04 -12.82 12.08
N GLU A 274 4.89 -13.47 12.86
CA GLU A 274 6.18 -12.91 13.25
C GLU A 274 7.24 -13.26 12.20
N VAL A 275 8.06 -12.27 11.83
CA VAL A 275 9.17 -12.40 10.87
C VAL A 275 10.49 -12.03 11.51
N ASP A 276 11.60 -12.52 10.91
CA ASP A 276 12.95 -12.30 11.45
C ASP A 276 13.47 -10.89 11.20
N VAL A 277 13.04 -10.25 10.11
CA VAL A 277 13.50 -8.92 9.71
C VAL A 277 12.44 -7.88 10.03
N PRO A 278 12.76 -6.85 10.84
CA PRO A 278 11.79 -5.81 11.17
C PRO A 278 11.52 -4.89 9.97
N GLY A 279 10.44 -4.12 10.06
CA GLY A 279 10.13 -3.07 9.10
C GLY A 279 11.19 -1.96 9.07
N ALA A 280 11.25 -1.22 7.97
CA ALA A 280 12.18 -0.10 7.79
C ALA A 280 11.83 1.15 8.64
N GLY A 281 10.77 1.08 9.45
CA GLY A 281 10.41 2.11 10.44
C GLY A 281 9.57 3.26 9.92
N ARG A 282 9.02 3.16 8.69
CA ARG A 282 8.05 4.15 8.17
C ARG A 282 6.72 3.47 7.88
N PRO A 283 5.59 4.06 8.33
CA PRO A 283 4.27 3.58 7.97
C PRO A 283 3.92 3.93 6.52
#